data_046294be0ad8dcbad7ed749619c4f874
#
_entry.id   046294be0ad8dcbad7ed749619c4f874
#
_cell.length_a   1.000
_cell.length_b   1.000
_cell.length_c   1.000
_cell.angle_alpha   90.00
_cell.angle_beta   90.00
_cell.angle_gamma   90.00
#
_symmetry.space_group_name_H-M   'P 1'
#
loop_
_entity.id
_entity.type
_entity.pdbx_description
1 polymer ?
#
loop_
_entity_poly.entity_id
_entity_poly.type
_entity_poly.pdbx_seq_one_letter_code
_entity_poly.pdbx_strand_id
1 'polypeptide(L)'
;MKLIRSMVCGIVLGLGAASASAEDAVVKTVAALNQDKAALAGKLVRVQGKVVKVNNGIMGRNFLHVQDGTGDQNSNNLTVTSKQTAVVGEQVTVTGRVVLNRDFGAGYAYPLLVEEASITPAK
;
A
#
# COMPACT_ATOMS: atom_id res chain seq x y z
N MET A 1 42.75 -22.11 4.97
CA MET A 1 42.37 -21.51 4.82
C MET A 1 41.83 -21.20 4.36
N LYS A 2 41.75 -21.17 4.59
CA LYS A 2 41.06 -20.57 4.34
C LYS A 2 40.37 -20.33 3.73
N LEU A 3 40.01 -20.23 3.82
CA LEU A 3 39.22 -19.73 3.34
C LEU A 3 38.54 -19.61 2.83
N ILE A 4 38.50 -19.64 3.05
CA ILE A 4 37.77 -19.24 2.60
C ILE A 4 37.06 -19.14 2.23
N ARG A 5 37.09 -19.17 2.64
CA ARG A 5 36.30 -18.75 2.38
C ARG A 5 35.63 -18.40 1.83
N SER A 6 35.68 -18.40 2.09
CA SER A 6 34.91 -17.74 1.62
C SER A 6 34.18 -17.62 1.02
N MET A 7 34.14 -17.79 1.30
CA MET A 7 33.34 -17.32 0.79
C MET A 7 32.54 -17.18 0.34
N VAL A 8 32.46 -17.41 0.71
CA VAL A 8 31.62 -16.90 0.30
C VAL A 8 30.91 -16.63 -0.09
N CYS A 9 31.00 -16.76 0.25
CA CYS A 9 30.29 -16.12 -0.09
C CYS A 9 29.63 -15.84 -0.56
N GLY A 10 29.62 -16.20 -0.38
CA GLY A 10 28.89 -15.45 -0.72
C GLY A 10 28.20 -15.49 -1.15
N ILE A 11 28.11 -15.61 -0.88
CA ILE A 11 27.38 -15.23 -1.28
C ILE A 11 26.61 -15.17 -1.64
N VAL A 12 26.60 -15.38 -1.38
CA VAL A 12 25.81 -14.91 -1.72
C VAL A 12 25.15 -14.72 -2.07
N LEU A 13 25.10 -14.92 -1.77
CA LEU A 13 24.41 -14.38 -2.12
C LEU A 13 23.75 -14.22 -2.62
N GLY A 14 23.69 -14.48 -2.52
CA GLY A 14 22.99 -13.83 -2.92
C GLY A 14 22.33 -14.03 -3.26
N LEU A 15 22.11 -14.09 -2.91
CA LEU A 15 21.43 -13.77 -3.22
C LEU A 15 20.76 -13.58 -3.61
N GLY A 16 20.67 -13.64 -3.39
CA GLY A 16 20.04 -12.92 -3.67
C GLY A 16 19.31 -12.99 -4.07
N ALA A 17 19.08 -12.94 -3.87
CA ALA A 17 18.41 -12.54 -4.22
C ALA A 17 17.51 -12.54 -4.30
N ALA A 18 17.50 -12.87 -4.03
CA ALA A 18 16.50 -12.47 -4.27
C ALA A 18 15.70 -11.88 -3.79
N SER A 19 15.86 -11.96 -3.38
CA SER A 19 15.01 -11.28 -3.04
C SER A 19 14.91 -10.27 -3.18
N ALA A 20 15.52 -10.27 -3.25
CA ALA A 20 15.56 -9.05 -3.64
C ALA A 20 14.43 -8.45 -4.23
N SER A 21 13.77 -9.09 -4.78
CA SER A 21 12.64 -8.54 -5.45
C SER A 21 11.60 -8.05 -4.49
N ALA A 22 11.64 -8.48 -3.27
CA ALA A 22 10.62 -8.05 -2.32
C ALA A 22 11.01 -6.72 -1.71
N GLU A 23 10.28 -5.69 -2.03
CA GLU A 23 10.44 -4.39 -1.42
C GLU A 23 9.71 -4.39 -0.08
N ASP A 24 10.34 -3.89 0.96
CA ASP A 24 9.69 -3.80 2.27
C ASP A 24 8.69 -2.67 2.27
N ALA A 25 7.46 -2.97 2.63
CA ALA A 25 6.44 -1.96 2.75
C ALA A 25 6.67 -1.12 4.00
N VAL A 26 6.48 0.19 3.88
CA VAL A 26 6.54 1.11 5.00
C VAL A 26 5.18 1.08 5.69
N VAL A 27 5.17 0.76 6.98
CA VAL A 27 3.92 0.71 7.75
C VAL A 27 3.53 2.13 8.17
N LYS A 28 2.31 2.53 7.83
CA LYS A 28 1.81 3.86 8.14
C LYS A 28 0.38 3.80 8.62
N THR A 29 -0.02 4.77 9.46
CA THR A 29 -1.43 5.02 9.72
C THR A 29 -2.00 5.86 8.58
N VAL A 30 -3.32 5.91 8.50
CA VAL A 30 -3.99 6.72 7.48
C VAL A 30 -3.60 8.19 7.64
N ALA A 31 -3.58 8.71 8.86
CA ALA A 31 -3.19 10.11 9.09
C ALA A 31 -1.73 10.37 8.70
N ALA A 32 -0.82 9.48 9.07
CA ALA A 32 0.59 9.63 8.76
C ALA A 32 0.84 9.58 7.26
N LEU A 33 0.12 8.72 6.56
CA LEU A 33 0.25 8.62 5.11
C LEU A 33 -0.22 9.90 4.43
N ASN A 34 -1.33 10.47 4.87
CA ASN A 34 -1.79 11.75 4.37
C ASN A 34 -0.79 12.87 4.64
N GLN A 35 -0.19 12.85 5.84
CA GLN A 35 0.75 13.88 6.24
C GLN A 35 2.05 13.80 5.45
N ASP A 36 2.54 12.58 5.23
CA ASP A 36 3.85 12.33 4.61
C ASP A 36 3.77 11.97 3.15
N LYS A 37 2.64 12.21 2.50
CA LYS A 37 2.38 11.68 1.16
C LYS A 37 3.44 12.08 0.14
N ALA A 38 3.95 13.30 0.22
CA ALA A 38 4.95 13.75 -0.75
C ALA A 38 6.23 12.94 -0.64
N ALA A 39 6.64 12.60 0.58
CA ALA A 39 7.84 11.81 0.81
C ALA A 39 7.63 10.34 0.47
N LEU A 40 6.37 9.89 0.44
CA LEU A 40 6.03 8.49 0.22
C LEU A 40 5.63 8.19 -1.23
N ALA A 41 5.57 9.20 -2.09
CA ALA A 41 5.14 9.01 -3.48
C ALA A 41 5.97 7.91 -4.15
N GLY A 42 5.29 6.95 -4.77
CA GLY A 42 5.92 5.83 -5.44
C GLY A 42 6.40 4.71 -4.54
N LYS A 43 6.30 4.87 -3.24
CA LYS A 43 6.78 3.86 -2.28
C LYS A 43 5.67 2.86 -1.96
N LEU A 44 6.10 1.67 -1.58
CA LEU A 44 5.21 0.62 -1.13
C LEU A 44 4.87 0.85 0.34
N VAL A 45 3.58 0.92 0.66
CA VAL A 45 3.14 1.16 2.04
C VAL A 45 2.17 0.06 2.47
N ARG A 46 2.07 -0.13 3.78
CA ARG A 46 1.13 -1.05 4.39
C ARG A 46 0.31 -0.31 5.44
N VAL A 47 -1.01 -0.39 5.30
CA VAL A 47 -1.94 0.29 6.19
C VAL A 47 -2.98 -0.72 6.65
N GLN A 48 -3.31 -0.71 7.93
CA GLN A 48 -4.41 -1.49 8.46
C GLN A 48 -5.56 -0.57 8.80
N GLY A 49 -6.78 -1.01 8.51
CA GLY A 49 -7.93 -0.19 8.82
C GLY A 49 -9.24 -0.89 8.47
N LYS A 50 -10.30 -0.15 8.65
CA LYS A 50 -11.66 -0.62 8.42
C LYS A 50 -12.18 -0.07 7.10
N VAL A 51 -12.75 -0.94 6.29
CA VAL A 51 -13.37 -0.55 5.03
C VAL A 51 -14.67 0.18 5.34
N VAL A 52 -14.81 1.41 4.86
CA VAL A 52 -16.00 2.22 5.10
C VAL A 52 -16.82 2.47 3.85
N LYS A 53 -16.25 2.24 2.67
CA LYS A 53 -16.96 2.42 1.41
C LYS A 53 -16.31 1.56 0.35
N VAL A 54 -17.11 1.00 -0.55
CA VAL A 54 -16.64 0.15 -1.64
C VAL A 54 -17.40 0.51 -2.92
N ASN A 55 -16.65 0.75 -4.00
CA ASN A 55 -17.22 0.90 -5.35
C ASN A 55 -16.46 -0.04 -6.27
N ASN A 56 -17.08 -1.14 -6.62
CA ASN A 56 -16.46 -2.17 -7.45
C ASN A 56 -16.70 -1.90 -8.92
N GLY A 57 -15.73 -2.31 -9.73
CA GLY A 57 -15.91 -2.29 -11.18
C GLY A 57 -15.85 -0.91 -11.81
N ILE A 58 -15.09 0.02 -11.22
CA ILE A 58 -14.94 1.36 -11.77
C ILE A 58 -13.65 1.40 -12.59
N MET A 59 -13.78 1.56 -13.90
CA MET A 59 -12.64 1.68 -14.81
C MET A 59 -11.67 0.50 -14.66
N GLY A 60 -12.22 -0.71 -14.52
CA GLY A 60 -11.43 -1.93 -14.47
C GLY A 60 -10.81 -2.23 -13.11
N ARG A 61 -11.21 -1.53 -12.07
CA ARG A 61 -10.68 -1.73 -10.73
C ARG A 61 -11.73 -1.48 -9.67
N ASN A 62 -11.43 -1.82 -8.44
CA ASN A 62 -12.30 -1.56 -7.31
C ASN A 62 -11.72 -0.43 -6.48
N PHE A 63 -12.58 0.47 -6.03
CA PHE A 63 -12.19 1.60 -5.20
C PHE A 63 -12.72 1.35 -3.79
N LEU A 64 -11.82 1.37 -2.81
CA LEU A 64 -12.18 1.18 -1.42
C LEU A 64 -11.72 2.39 -0.62
N HIS A 65 -12.48 2.71 0.41
CA HIS A 65 -12.10 3.77 1.36
C HIS A 65 -11.88 3.12 2.71
N VAL A 66 -10.74 3.43 3.32
CA VAL A 66 -10.29 2.80 4.56
C VAL A 66 -10.01 3.87 5.60
N GLN A 67 -10.43 3.62 6.83
CA GLN A 67 -10.17 4.49 7.97
C GLN A 67 -9.62 3.65 9.11
N ASP A 68 -8.72 4.22 9.89
CA ASP A 68 -8.13 3.51 11.03
C ASP A 68 -8.27 4.27 12.35
N GLY A 69 -9.14 5.27 12.38
CA GLY A 69 -9.35 6.06 13.58
C GLY A 69 -8.37 7.21 13.76
N THR A 70 -7.37 7.32 12.88
CA THR A 70 -6.41 8.42 12.95
C THR A 70 -6.83 9.55 12.01
N GLY A 71 -6.33 10.74 12.27
CA GLY A 71 -6.57 11.90 11.40
C GLY A 71 -7.83 12.67 11.73
N ASP A 72 -8.00 13.78 11.04
CA ASP A 72 -9.18 14.63 11.16
C ASP A 72 -10.03 14.49 9.88
N GLN A 73 -10.96 15.42 9.67
CA GLN A 73 -11.85 15.34 8.51
C GLN A 73 -11.12 15.31 7.18
N ASN A 74 -9.92 15.86 7.12
CA ASN A 74 -9.16 15.96 5.87
C ASN A 74 -8.13 14.86 5.71
N SER A 75 -7.86 14.08 6.75
CA SER A 75 -6.77 13.12 6.74
C SER A 75 -7.13 11.75 7.32
N ASN A 76 -8.42 11.50 7.55
CA ASN A 76 -8.85 10.27 8.21
C ASN A 76 -9.25 9.17 7.22
N ASN A 77 -9.15 9.41 5.93
CA ASN A 77 -9.66 8.49 4.91
C ASN A 77 -8.59 8.23 3.87
N LEU A 78 -8.44 6.97 3.51
CA LEU A 78 -7.51 6.55 2.48
C LEU A 78 -8.28 5.90 1.35
N THR A 79 -8.04 6.36 0.12
CA THR A 79 -8.60 5.73 -1.07
C THR A 79 -7.62 4.72 -1.61
N VAL A 80 -8.10 3.51 -1.88
CA VAL A 80 -7.31 2.38 -2.32
C VAL A 80 -7.92 1.85 -3.60
N THR A 81 -7.09 1.54 -4.59
CA THR A 81 -7.54 0.82 -5.78
C THR A 81 -6.91 -0.56 -5.79
N SER A 82 -7.68 -1.54 -6.26
CA SER A 82 -7.24 -2.93 -6.24
C SER A 82 -8.06 -3.75 -7.22
N LYS A 83 -7.52 -4.88 -7.63
CA LYS A 83 -8.32 -5.89 -8.31
C LYS A 83 -9.04 -6.81 -7.33
N GLN A 84 -8.65 -6.73 -6.06
CA GLN A 84 -9.34 -7.42 -4.98
C GLN A 84 -10.39 -6.49 -4.39
N THR A 85 -11.26 -7.03 -3.57
CA THR A 85 -12.28 -6.24 -2.90
C THR A 85 -12.44 -6.72 -1.45
N ALA A 86 -13.29 -5.99 -0.73
CA ALA A 86 -13.65 -6.33 0.65
C ALA A 86 -15.05 -5.79 0.90
N VAL A 87 -15.62 -6.08 2.04
CA VAL A 87 -16.95 -5.58 2.39
C VAL A 87 -16.84 -4.46 3.43
N VAL A 88 -17.81 -3.56 3.38
CA VAL A 88 -17.88 -2.48 4.35
C VAL A 88 -17.95 -3.06 5.77
N GLY A 89 -17.14 -2.53 6.67
CA GLY A 89 -17.06 -3.00 8.04
C GLY A 89 -15.91 -3.94 8.31
N GLU A 90 -15.30 -4.48 7.25
CA GLU A 90 -14.22 -5.45 7.39
C GLU A 90 -12.91 -4.75 7.77
N GLN A 91 -12.16 -5.37 8.68
CA GLN A 91 -10.80 -4.92 9.02
C GLN A 91 -9.83 -5.57 8.05
N VAL A 92 -9.02 -4.75 7.41
CA VAL A 92 -8.13 -5.24 6.34
C VAL A 92 -6.72 -4.69 6.52
N THR A 93 -5.77 -5.40 5.91
CA THR A 93 -4.41 -4.91 5.68
C THR A 93 -4.28 -4.63 4.20
N VAL A 94 -3.90 -3.40 3.88
CA VAL A 94 -3.74 -2.94 2.50
C VAL A 94 -2.26 -2.69 2.25
N THR A 95 -1.72 -3.28 1.19
CA THR A 95 -0.32 -3.08 0.80
C THR A 95 -0.31 -2.66 -0.66
N GLY A 96 0.20 -1.48 -0.95
CA GLY A 96 0.22 -0.97 -2.32
C GLY A 96 1.12 0.24 -2.47
N ARG A 97 1.11 0.81 -3.67
CA ARG A 97 1.97 1.96 -4.03
C ARG A 97 1.26 3.26 -3.80
N VAL A 98 1.96 4.22 -3.25
CA VAL A 98 1.44 5.58 -3.08
C VAL A 98 1.52 6.30 -4.44
N VAL A 99 0.37 6.83 -4.87
CA VAL A 99 0.26 7.60 -6.10
C VAL A 99 -0.40 8.94 -5.75
N LEU A 100 0.18 10.03 -6.26
CA LEU A 100 -0.32 11.36 -5.98
C LEU A 100 -0.95 11.96 -7.23
N ASN A 101 -1.99 12.76 -7.02
CA ASN A 101 -2.59 13.60 -8.06
C ASN A 101 -3.00 12.79 -9.30
N ARG A 102 -3.68 11.68 -9.06
CA ARG A 102 -4.15 10.83 -10.14
C ARG A 102 -5.56 11.25 -10.56
N ASP A 103 -5.73 11.53 -11.84
CA ASP A 103 -7.04 11.85 -12.42
C ASP A 103 -7.41 10.73 -13.38
N PHE A 104 -8.48 10.00 -13.05
CA PHE A 104 -8.97 8.92 -13.90
C PHE A 104 -9.99 9.41 -14.93
N GLY A 105 -10.35 10.69 -14.89
CA GLY A 105 -11.42 11.23 -15.71
C GLY A 105 -12.78 11.10 -15.06
N ALA A 106 -13.80 11.66 -15.67
CA ALA A 106 -15.20 11.53 -15.24
C ALA A 106 -15.42 11.94 -13.77
N GLY A 107 -14.64 12.87 -13.27
CA GLY A 107 -14.78 13.34 -11.89
C GLY A 107 -14.04 12.51 -10.86
N TYR A 108 -13.28 11.52 -11.30
CA TYR A 108 -12.51 10.66 -10.40
C TYR A 108 -11.08 11.17 -10.32
N ALA A 109 -10.87 12.23 -9.56
CA ALA A 109 -9.53 12.79 -9.33
C ALA A 109 -9.19 12.70 -7.85
N TYR A 110 -8.00 12.21 -7.55
CA TYR A 110 -7.58 11.96 -6.18
C TYR A 110 -6.20 12.53 -5.92
N PRO A 111 -6.03 13.34 -4.86
CA PRO A 111 -4.70 13.82 -4.51
C PRO A 111 -3.80 12.72 -3.96
N LEU A 112 -4.39 11.67 -3.38
CA LEU A 112 -3.64 10.57 -2.76
C LEU A 112 -4.40 9.28 -2.96
N LEU A 113 -3.68 8.27 -3.46
CA LEU A 113 -4.21 6.91 -3.59
C LEU A 113 -3.14 5.92 -3.15
N VAL A 114 -3.60 4.73 -2.72
CA VAL A 114 -2.74 3.56 -2.69
C VAL A 114 -3.24 2.65 -3.80
N GLU A 115 -2.44 2.45 -4.84
CA GLU A 115 -2.87 1.75 -6.04
C GLU A 115 -2.31 0.35 -6.13
N GLU A 116 -3.01 -0.49 -6.90
CA GLU A 116 -2.65 -1.88 -7.16
C GLU A 116 -2.42 -2.63 -5.87
N ALA A 117 -3.30 -2.39 -4.92
CA ALA A 117 -3.13 -2.89 -3.57
C ALA A 117 -3.48 -4.36 -3.46
N SER A 118 -2.76 -5.03 -2.58
CA SER A 118 -3.13 -6.33 -2.06
C SER A 118 -3.97 -6.09 -0.81
N ILE A 119 -5.10 -6.76 -0.69
CA ILE A 119 -6.03 -6.57 0.42
C ILE A 119 -6.22 -7.93 1.10
N THR A 120 -5.87 -7.99 2.37
CA THR A 120 -6.05 -9.21 3.16
C THR A 120 -6.78 -8.89 4.45
N PRO A 121 -7.50 -9.85 5.03
CA PRO A 121 -8.13 -9.62 6.33
C PRO A 121 -7.08 -9.31 7.38
N ALA A 122 -7.36 -8.32 8.22
CA ALA A 122 -6.50 -7.98 9.35
C ALA A 122 -6.94 -8.78 10.57
N LYS A 123 -5.98 -9.19 11.37
CA LYS A 123 -6.28 -9.93 12.58
C LYS A 123 -6.63 -9.05 13.74
#